data_4da166b388b8cee3bf231e7bb1a9a1fa
#
_entry.id   4da166b388b8cee3bf231e7bb1a9a1fa
#
_cell.length_a   1.000
_cell.length_b   1.000
_cell.length_c   1.000
_cell.angle_alpha   90.00
_cell.angle_beta   90.00
_cell.angle_gamma   90.00
#
_symmetry.space_group_name_H-M   'P 1'
#
loop_
_entity.id
_entity.type
_entity.pdbx_description
1 polymer ?
#
loop_
_entity_poly.entity_id
_entity_poly.type
_entity_poly.pdbx_seq_one_letter_code
_entity_poly.pdbx_strand_id
1 'polypeptide(L)'
;MQIEQFVMAYGIEQDRIRALLPEDYESLRPVLRINTEIRDEKTVYIEFNTPVAHGGKRGWLNIAHWESGKDPVTWTRDGKRVEITAPFFRLMYEGTGLAGGCPAEKDNDGCFFPKEGVFRPAETITENKEFCDCEFAWHFHEGDAAGKSERKTLPAFPEDKQHNYEKRELTAENAAQIPCRQVLGSYIIRFKRN
;
A
#
# COMPACT_ATOMS: atom_id res chain seq x y z
N MET A 1 -4.95 -19.43 -9.75
CA MET A 1 -4.61 -19.01 -8.38
C MET A 1 -5.74 -18.13 -7.85
N GLN A 2 -6.32 -18.49 -6.70
CA GLN A 2 -7.34 -17.66 -6.04
C GLN A 2 -6.64 -16.56 -5.25
N ILE A 3 -7.07 -15.33 -5.41
CA ILE A 3 -6.50 -14.15 -4.72
C ILE A 3 -7.58 -13.48 -3.87
N GLU A 4 -7.28 -13.24 -2.60
CA GLU A 4 -7.91 -12.20 -1.82
C GLU A 4 -6.90 -11.06 -1.67
N GLN A 5 -7.21 -9.94 -2.26
CA GLN A 5 -6.33 -8.76 -2.25
C GLN A 5 -6.92 -7.70 -1.33
N PHE A 6 -6.14 -7.32 -0.35
CA PHE A 6 -6.38 -6.15 0.48
C PHE A 6 -5.53 -4.98 -0.03
N VAL A 7 -6.14 -3.83 -0.19
CA VAL A 7 -5.45 -2.60 -0.59
C VAL A 7 -5.79 -1.50 0.39
N MET A 8 -4.76 -0.85 0.92
CA MET A 8 -4.89 0.31 1.77
C MET A 8 -3.87 1.36 1.38
N ALA A 9 -4.32 2.59 1.23
CA ALA A 9 -3.48 3.74 0.99
C ALA A 9 -3.58 4.73 2.16
N TYR A 10 -2.47 5.35 2.51
CA TYR A 10 -2.45 6.41 3.50
C TYR A 10 -1.70 7.63 3.00
N GLY A 11 -2.16 8.78 3.45
CA GLY A 11 -1.60 10.07 3.10
C GLY A 11 -0.40 10.43 3.95
N ILE A 12 0.56 11.07 3.32
CA ILE A 12 1.83 11.51 3.89
C ILE A 12 2.14 12.94 3.47
N GLU A 13 3.23 13.50 3.97
CA GLU A 13 3.81 14.71 3.42
C GLU A 13 4.65 14.39 2.17
N GLN A 14 4.29 15.03 1.03
CA GLN A 14 4.88 14.68 -0.27
C GLN A 14 6.38 14.96 -0.36
N ASP A 15 6.87 16.02 0.29
CA ASP A 15 8.29 16.37 0.23
C ASP A 15 9.18 15.35 0.95
N ARG A 16 8.62 14.61 1.95
CA ARG A 16 9.33 13.52 2.59
C ARG A 16 9.57 12.34 1.64
N ILE A 17 8.56 11.94 0.87
CA ILE A 17 8.76 10.85 -0.11
C ILE A 17 9.63 11.32 -1.28
N ARG A 18 9.51 12.59 -1.72
CA ARG A 18 10.40 13.17 -2.73
C ARG A 18 11.87 13.12 -2.31
N ALA A 19 12.16 13.29 -1.03
CA ALA A 19 13.52 13.20 -0.49
C ALA A 19 14.09 11.76 -0.54
N LEU A 20 13.25 10.75 -0.70
CA LEU A 20 13.66 9.35 -0.82
C LEU A 20 13.74 8.87 -2.26
N LEU A 21 12.96 9.45 -3.18
CA LEU A 21 12.90 8.98 -4.55
C LEU A 21 14.22 9.21 -5.30
N PRO A 22 14.65 8.25 -6.16
CA PRO A 22 15.72 8.49 -7.11
C PRO A 22 15.42 9.70 -8.01
N GLU A 23 16.46 10.33 -8.55
CA GLU A 23 16.35 11.60 -9.30
C GLU A 23 15.48 11.52 -10.56
N ASP A 24 15.38 10.36 -11.17
CA ASP A 24 14.60 10.09 -12.38
C ASP A 24 13.13 9.70 -12.10
N TYR A 25 12.71 9.69 -10.83
CA TYR A 25 11.35 9.45 -10.41
C TYR A 25 10.69 10.70 -9.87
N GLU A 26 9.48 10.96 -10.34
CA GLU A 26 8.63 12.06 -9.86
C GLU A 26 7.52 11.51 -8.96
N SER A 27 7.35 12.07 -7.76
CA SER A 27 6.21 11.76 -6.89
C SER A 27 4.92 12.35 -7.46
N LEU A 28 3.94 11.51 -7.75
CA LEU A 28 2.65 11.94 -8.29
C LEU A 28 1.67 12.43 -7.23
N ARG A 29 1.68 11.79 -6.06
CA ARG A 29 0.75 12.06 -4.96
C ARG A 29 1.40 11.80 -3.60
N PRO A 30 0.96 12.48 -2.53
CA PRO A 30 1.47 12.27 -1.18
C PRO A 30 0.89 10.99 -0.55
N VAL A 31 1.21 9.85 -1.13
CA VAL A 31 0.59 8.56 -0.77
C VAL A 31 1.62 7.45 -0.65
N LEU A 32 1.47 6.65 0.40
CA LEU A 32 2.04 5.32 0.53
C LEU A 32 0.91 4.28 0.54
N ARG A 33 1.14 3.11 -0.04
CA ARG A 33 0.15 2.05 -0.18
C ARG A 33 0.70 0.70 0.28
N ILE A 34 -0.09 0.00 1.08
CA ILE A 34 0.11 -1.40 1.40
C ILE A 34 -0.86 -2.20 0.52
N ASN A 35 -0.31 -3.14 -0.24
CA ASN A 35 -1.06 -4.10 -1.02
C ASN A 35 -0.71 -5.50 -0.51
N THR A 36 -1.72 -6.26 -0.10
CA THR A 36 -1.53 -7.59 0.46
C THR A 36 -2.39 -8.59 -0.31
N GLU A 37 -1.80 -9.70 -0.71
CA GLU A 37 -2.50 -10.80 -1.35
C GLU A 37 -2.43 -12.05 -0.47
N ILE A 38 -3.60 -12.63 -0.16
CA ILE A 38 -3.67 -14.01 0.32
C ILE A 38 -3.90 -14.87 -0.91
N ARG A 39 -2.95 -15.74 -1.20
CA ARG A 39 -2.89 -16.59 -2.39
C ARG A 39 -3.27 -18.02 -2.05
N ASP A 40 -4.34 -18.54 -2.67
CA ASP A 40 -4.89 -19.89 -2.46
C ASP A 40 -5.09 -20.24 -0.98
N GLU A 41 -5.40 -19.25 -0.12
CA GLU A 41 -5.55 -19.39 1.35
C GLU A 41 -4.30 -19.99 2.05
N LYS A 42 -3.14 -19.88 1.46
CA LYS A 42 -1.90 -20.52 1.93
C LYS A 42 -0.76 -19.55 2.19
N THR A 43 -0.55 -18.63 1.28
CA THR A 43 0.59 -17.71 1.34
C THR A 43 0.12 -16.27 1.36
N VAL A 44 0.84 -15.43 2.07
CA VAL A 44 0.66 -13.99 2.08
C VAL A 44 1.80 -13.33 1.33
N TYR A 45 1.46 -12.39 0.46
CA TYR A 45 2.41 -11.53 -0.24
C TYR A 45 2.03 -10.08 0.06
N ILE A 46 3.00 -9.26 0.44
CA ILE A 46 2.83 -7.86 0.82
C ILE A 46 3.71 -7.00 -0.07
N GLU A 47 3.16 -5.92 -0.60
CA GLU A 47 3.91 -4.86 -1.29
C GLU A 47 3.72 -3.53 -0.59
N PHE A 48 4.78 -2.73 -0.57
CA PHE A 48 4.80 -1.37 -0.09
C PHE A 48 5.16 -0.43 -1.24
N ASN A 49 4.25 0.47 -1.60
CA ASN A 49 4.29 1.20 -2.87
C ASN A 49 4.08 2.70 -2.68
N THR A 50 4.60 3.48 -3.63
CA THR A 50 4.28 4.91 -3.79
C THR A 50 3.99 5.24 -5.25
N PRO A 51 3.06 6.17 -5.56
CA PRO A 51 2.74 6.52 -6.95
C PRO A 51 3.76 7.48 -7.53
N VAL A 52 4.31 7.11 -8.68
CA VAL A 52 5.38 7.86 -9.36
C VAL A 52 5.16 7.99 -10.85
N ALA A 53 5.83 8.97 -11.45
CA ALA A 53 6.11 9.00 -12.88
C ALA A 53 7.59 8.71 -13.12
N HIS A 54 7.88 7.95 -14.17
CA HIS A 54 9.23 7.63 -14.64
C HIS A 54 9.21 7.26 -16.12
N GLY A 55 10.15 7.78 -16.90
CA GLY A 55 10.26 7.48 -18.33
C GLY A 55 8.98 7.76 -19.14
N GLY A 56 8.25 8.83 -18.81
CA GLY A 56 6.98 9.20 -19.46
C GLY A 56 5.79 8.33 -19.09
N LYS A 57 5.92 7.42 -18.13
CA LYS A 57 4.87 6.52 -17.64
C LYS A 57 4.50 6.85 -16.20
N ARG A 58 3.25 6.53 -15.83
CA ARG A 58 2.71 6.74 -14.48
C ARG A 58 2.36 5.38 -13.87
N GLY A 59 2.68 5.20 -12.60
CA GLY A 59 2.40 3.93 -11.93
C GLY A 59 2.83 3.89 -10.47
N TRP A 60 2.90 2.69 -9.93
CA TRP A 60 3.27 2.41 -8.56
C TRP A 60 4.70 1.87 -8.51
N LEU A 61 5.58 2.57 -7.80
CA LEU A 61 6.92 2.08 -7.50
C LEU A 61 6.84 1.13 -6.30
N ASN A 62 7.28 -0.12 -6.49
CA ASN A 62 7.44 -1.06 -5.40
C ASN A 62 8.70 -0.72 -4.59
N ILE A 63 8.51 -0.19 -3.39
CA ILE A 63 9.59 0.15 -2.47
C ILE A 63 10.19 -1.14 -1.88
N ALA A 64 9.31 -2.06 -1.46
CA ALA A 64 9.67 -3.35 -0.89
C ALA A 64 8.51 -4.33 -0.98
N HIS A 65 8.82 -5.62 -0.87
CA HIS A 65 7.83 -6.68 -0.77
C HIS A 65 8.32 -7.81 0.15
N TRP A 66 7.37 -8.57 0.69
CA TRP A 66 7.62 -9.71 1.57
C TRP A 66 6.65 -10.83 1.27
N GLU A 67 7.08 -12.07 1.46
CA GLU A 67 6.25 -13.26 1.20
C GLU A 67 6.42 -14.29 2.32
N SER A 68 5.30 -14.78 2.87
CA SER A 68 5.33 -15.86 3.86
C SER A 68 5.98 -17.12 3.28
N GLY A 69 6.78 -17.79 4.11
CA GLY A 69 7.60 -18.92 3.68
C GLY A 69 8.99 -18.56 3.12
N LYS A 70 9.18 -17.30 2.72
CA LYS A 70 10.51 -16.74 2.36
C LYS A 70 10.98 -15.75 3.42
N ASP A 71 10.05 -14.96 3.93
CA ASP A 71 10.26 -13.97 4.97
C ASP A 71 9.55 -14.40 6.27
N PRO A 72 9.91 -13.85 7.44
CA PRO A 72 9.28 -14.19 8.71
C PRO A 72 7.90 -13.51 8.85
N VAL A 73 7.02 -13.80 7.92
CA VAL A 73 5.63 -13.32 7.86
C VAL A 73 4.68 -14.44 8.23
N THR A 74 3.82 -14.19 9.21
CA THR A 74 2.73 -15.08 9.63
C THR A 74 1.40 -14.39 9.51
N TRP A 75 0.33 -15.17 9.41
CA TRP A 75 -1.01 -14.63 9.35
C TRP A 75 -2.04 -15.58 9.98
N THR A 76 -3.13 -14.99 10.42
CA THR A 76 -4.29 -15.72 10.96
C THR A 76 -5.57 -15.12 10.40
N ARG A 77 -6.63 -15.94 10.39
CA ARG A 77 -7.98 -15.52 9.99
C ARG A 77 -8.99 -15.98 11.04
N ASP A 78 -9.84 -15.06 11.45
CA ASP A 78 -11.04 -15.34 12.24
C ASP A 78 -12.25 -14.70 11.56
N GLY A 79 -13.02 -15.52 10.85
CA GLY A 79 -14.13 -15.05 10.02
C GLY A 79 -13.70 -14.06 8.96
N LYS A 80 -14.17 -12.79 9.07
CA LYS A 80 -13.83 -11.70 8.15
C LYS A 80 -12.56 -10.93 8.54
N ARG A 81 -12.03 -11.21 9.72
CA ARG A 81 -10.84 -10.55 10.26
C ARG A 81 -9.58 -11.32 9.87
N VAL A 82 -8.62 -10.62 9.34
CA VAL A 82 -7.29 -11.12 9.00
C VAL A 82 -6.25 -10.32 9.77
N GLU A 83 -5.32 -11.02 10.41
CA GLU A 83 -4.16 -10.42 11.04
C GLU A 83 -2.88 -10.96 10.41
N ILE A 84 -1.96 -10.06 10.08
CA ILE A 84 -0.67 -10.38 9.52
C ILE A 84 0.39 -9.79 10.43
N THR A 85 1.37 -10.60 10.78
CA THR A 85 2.46 -10.21 11.68
C THR A 85 3.81 -10.52 11.05
N ALA A 86 4.68 -9.53 11.10
CA ALA A 86 6.09 -9.65 10.78
C ALA A 86 6.90 -8.86 11.83
N PRO A 87 8.20 -9.08 11.98
CA PRO A 87 9.03 -8.32 12.92
C PRO A 87 8.99 -6.80 12.71
N PHE A 88 8.83 -6.39 11.46
CA PHE A 88 8.83 -4.99 11.02
C PHE A 88 7.42 -4.41 10.80
N PHE A 89 6.36 -5.24 10.86
CA PHE A 89 5.04 -4.81 10.42
C PHE A 89 3.92 -5.62 11.07
N ARG A 90 2.84 -4.93 11.42
CA ARG A 90 1.56 -5.55 11.80
C ARG A 90 0.44 -4.92 11.00
N LEU A 91 -0.44 -5.76 10.47
CA LEU A 91 -1.62 -5.36 9.73
C LEU A 91 -2.83 -6.16 10.22
N MET A 92 -3.93 -5.48 10.47
CA MET A 92 -5.24 -6.08 10.65
C MET A 92 -6.21 -5.46 9.65
N TYR A 93 -7.03 -6.27 9.02
CA TYR A 93 -8.19 -5.80 8.29
C TYR A 93 -9.40 -6.70 8.52
N GLU A 94 -10.57 -6.09 8.46
CA GLU A 94 -11.84 -6.78 8.65
C GLU A 94 -12.87 -6.31 7.63
N GLY A 95 -13.41 -7.27 6.85
CA GLY A 95 -14.45 -6.98 5.88
C GLY A 95 -15.74 -6.53 6.56
N THR A 96 -16.32 -5.43 6.07
CA THR A 96 -17.53 -4.84 6.68
C THR A 96 -18.81 -5.41 6.11
N GLY A 97 -18.72 -6.20 5.04
CA GLY A 97 -19.88 -6.76 4.33
C GLY A 97 -20.64 -5.76 3.46
N LEU A 98 -20.18 -4.52 3.39
CA LEU A 98 -20.73 -3.51 2.50
C LEU A 98 -20.06 -3.69 1.14
N ALA A 99 -20.81 -4.19 0.15
CA ALA A 99 -20.34 -4.16 -1.21
C ALA A 99 -20.20 -2.70 -1.65
N GLY A 100 -19.00 -2.26 -1.93
CA GLY A 100 -18.81 -1.01 -2.64
C GLY A 100 -19.42 -1.17 -4.02
N GLY A 101 -20.45 -0.43 -4.35
CA GLY A 101 -21.23 -0.58 -5.59
C GLY A 101 -20.50 -0.30 -6.90
N CYS A 102 -19.17 -0.29 -6.90
CA CYS A 102 -18.35 -0.08 -8.07
C CYS A 102 -17.42 -1.28 -8.29
N PRO A 103 -17.21 -1.70 -9.55
CA PRO A 103 -16.09 -2.56 -9.90
C PRO A 103 -14.79 -1.98 -9.36
N ALA A 104 -13.81 -2.81 -9.06
CA ALA A 104 -12.47 -2.31 -8.76
C ALA A 104 -12.00 -1.45 -9.93
N GLU A 105 -11.71 -0.19 -9.67
CA GLU A 105 -11.24 0.71 -10.70
C GLU A 105 -9.92 0.20 -11.26
N LYS A 106 -9.78 0.35 -12.56
CA LYS A 106 -8.49 0.25 -13.20
C LYS A 106 -7.55 1.22 -12.50
N ASP A 107 -6.40 0.76 -12.06
CA ASP A 107 -5.41 1.65 -11.48
C ASP A 107 -5.09 2.73 -12.51
N ASN A 108 -5.46 3.97 -12.21
CA ASN A 108 -5.31 5.08 -13.14
C ASN A 108 -3.86 5.34 -13.53
N ASP A 109 -2.92 4.85 -12.73
CA ASP A 109 -1.50 4.99 -13.00
C ASP A 109 -0.98 3.91 -13.96
N GLY A 110 -1.74 2.82 -14.15
CA GLY A 110 -1.60 1.89 -15.28
C GLY A 110 -0.39 1.00 -15.31
N CYS A 111 0.55 1.11 -14.38
CA CYS A 111 1.74 0.25 -14.37
C CYS A 111 2.39 0.11 -12.99
N PHE A 112 3.28 -0.89 -12.90
CA PHE A 112 4.14 -1.11 -11.76
C PHE A 112 5.60 -0.98 -12.14
N PHE A 113 6.36 -0.28 -11.33
CA PHE A 113 7.81 -0.19 -11.41
C PHE A 113 8.40 -1.03 -10.27
N PRO A 114 9.03 -2.16 -10.56
CA PRO A 114 9.90 -2.81 -9.58
C PRO A 114 11.12 -1.92 -9.32
N LYS A 115 11.72 -2.06 -8.15
CA LYS A 115 12.91 -1.29 -7.75
C LYS A 115 14.05 -1.34 -8.80
N GLU A 116 14.07 -2.37 -9.64
CA GLU A 116 15.10 -2.62 -10.68
C GLU A 116 14.66 -2.20 -12.10
N GLY A 117 13.64 -1.37 -12.22
CA GLY A 117 13.36 -0.68 -13.48
C GLY A 117 12.58 -1.45 -14.56
N VAL A 118 12.09 -2.65 -14.32
CA VAL A 118 11.27 -3.38 -15.29
C VAL A 118 9.79 -3.00 -15.15
N PHE A 119 9.30 -2.28 -16.13
CA PHE A 119 7.90 -1.92 -16.25
C PHE A 119 6.99 -3.15 -16.40
N ARG A 120 5.88 -3.19 -15.65
CA ARG A 120 4.79 -4.15 -15.82
C ARG A 120 3.44 -3.43 -15.91
N PRO A 121 2.56 -3.77 -16.87
CA PRO A 121 1.20 -3.25 -16.89
C PRO A 121 0.43 -3.65 -15.63
N ALA A 122 -0.42 -2.77 -15.15
CA ALA A 122 -1.33 -3.11 -14.07
C ALA A 122 -2.34 -4.18 -14.53
N GLU A 123 -2.69 -5.08 -13.63
CA GLU A 123 -3.74 -6.06 -13.84
C GLU A 123 -5.11 -5.35 -13.83
N THR A 124 -5.96 -5.67 -14.79
CA THR A 124 -7.33 -5.14 -14.81
C THR A 124 -8.21 -6.05 -13.95
N ILE A 125 -8.73 -5.52 -12.85
CA ILE A 125 -9.63 -6.22 -11.95
C ILE A 125 -11.01 -5.60 -12.07
N THR A 126 -12.02 -6.42 -12.38
CA THR A 126 -13.41 -6.00 -12.57
C THR A 126 -14.33 -6.42 -11.44
N GLU A 127 -13.80 -7.08 -10.44
CA GLU A 127 -14.55 -7.56 -9.28
C GLU A 127 -15.04 -6.42 -8.38
N ASN A 128 -16.15 -6.66 -7.67
CA ASN A 128 -16.67 -5.71 -6.72
C ASN A 128 -15.73 -5.57 -5.50
N LYS A 129 -15.60 -4.34 -5.05
CA LYS A 129 -14.88 -4.03 -3.80
C LYS A 129 -15.77 -4.29 -2.58
N GLU A 130 -15.21 -4.91 -1.57
CA GLU A 130 -15.74 -4.90 -0.22
C GLU A 130 -14.94 -3.89 0.61
N PHE A 131 -15.60 -2.90 1.19
CA PHE A 131 -14.92 -1.97 2.10
C PHE A 131 -14.53 -2.69 3.39
N CYS A 132 -13.42 -2.29 3.98
CA CYS A 132 -12.94 -2.86 5.22
C CYS A 132 -12.38 -1.81 6.17
N ASP A 133 -12.42 -2.11 7.44
CA ASP A 133 -11.63 -1.41 8.44
C ASP A 133 -10.23 -2.01 8.45
N CYS A 134 -9.22 -1.20 8.69
CA CYS A 134 -7.84 -1.66 8.81
C CYS A 134 -7.07 -0.92 9.90
N GLU A 135 -6.10 -1.60 10.45
CA GLU A 135 -5.09 -1.03 11.33
C GLU A 135 -3.73 -1.54 10.87
N PHE A 136 -2.72 -0.69 10.91
CA PHE A 136 -1.35 -1.08 10.61
C PHE A 136 -0.35 -0.37 11.48
N ALA A 137 0.81 -0.98 11.67
CA ALA A 137 1.96 -0.38 12.32
C ALA A 137 3.26 -0.91 11.68
N TRP A 138 4.16 0.00 11.35
CA TRP A 138 5.53 -0.31 10.98
C TRP A 138 6.43 -0.24 12.23
N HIS A 139 7.31 -1.21 12.40
CA HIS A 139 8.16 -1.37 13.59
C HIS A 139 9.64 -1.30 13.22
N PHE A 140 10.01 -0.30 12.45
CA PHE A 140 11.42 0.01 12.17
C PHE A 140 11.91 1.02 13.20
N HIS A 141 12.54 0.57 14.25
CA HIS A 141 13.20 1.35 15.29
C HIS A 141 12.65 2.78 15.50
N GLU A 142 13.46 3.80 15.27
CA GLU A 142 13.04 5.19 15.48
C GLU A 142 12.12 5.65 14.33
N GLY A 143 10.93 6.14 14.66
CA GLY A 143 10.00 6.74 13.69
C GLY A 143 8.96 5.80 13.11
N ASP A 144 8.49 4.84 13.88
CA ASP A 144 7.37 3.97 13.50
C ASP A 144 6.18 4.76 12.95
N ALA A 145 5.61 4.27 11.86
CA ALA A 145 4.37 4.79 11.30
C ALA A 145 3.22 3.84 11.59
N ALA A 146 2.06 4.40 11.94
CA ALA A 146 0.85 3.62 12.18
C ALA A 146 -0.38 4.37 11.68
N GLY A 147 -1.43 3.62 11.36
CA GLY A 147 -2.69 4.18 10.93
C GLY A 147 -3.88 3.25 11.18
N LYS A 148 -5.05 3.86 11.19
CA LYS A 148 -6.33 3.18 11.34
C LYS A 148 -7.32 3.72 10.33
N SER A 149 -8.04 2.82 9.66
CA SER A 149 -9.16 3.20 8.81
C SER A 149 -10.31 3.70 9.67
N GLU A 150 -10.84 4.85 9.30
CA GLU A 150 -12.09 5.38 9.83
C GLU A 150 -13.07 5.57 8.67
N ARG A 151 -14.33 5.14 8.86
CA ARG A 151 -15.39 5.28 7.84
C ARG A 151 -15.96 6.69 7.72
N LYS A 152 -15.22 7.71 8.06
CA LYS A 152 -15.66 9.09 7.93
C LYS A 152 -15.26 9.64 6.57
N THR A 153 -16.06 10.56 6.03
CA THR A 153 -15.63 11.40 4.92
C THR A 153 -14.40 12.16 5.39
N LEU A 154 -13.28 11.85 4.78
CA LEU A 154 -12.00 12.39 5.16
C LEU A 154 -11.83 13.77 4.53
N PRO A 155 -11.38 14.79 5.27
CA PRO A 155 -11.07 16.08 4.70
C PRO A 155 -9.94 15.98 3.69
N ALA A 156 -9.93 16.84 2.67
CA ALA A 156 -8.79 16.98 1.80
C ALA A 156 -7.54 17.36 2.64
N PHE A 157 -6.39 16.84 2.25
CA PHE A 157 -5.15 17.29 2.86
C PHE A 157 -5.00 18.79 2.64
N PRO A 158 -4.60 19.55 3.68
CA PRO A 158 -4.16 20.91 3.45
C PRO A 158 -2.98 20.91 2.50
N GLU A 159 -2.87 21.94 1.66
CA GLU A 159 -1.70 22.13 0.84
C GLU A 159 -0.45 22.16 1.73
N ASP A 160 0.48 21.26 1.47
CA ASP A 160 1.74 21.23 2.19
C ASP A 160 2.59 22.44 1.79
N LYS A 161 3.14 23.10 2.79
CA LYS A 161 4.23 24.04 2.53
C LYS A 161 5.41 23.26 1.97
N GLN A 162 6.10 23.84 1.01
CA GLN A 162 7.32 23.23 0.48
C GLN A 162 8.39 23.11 1.56
N HIS A 163 8.89 21.89 1.76
CA HIS A 163 9.97 21.58 2.69
C HIS A 163 11.14 20.94 1.95
N ASN A 164 12.33 21.34 2.30
CA ASN A 164 13.57 20.73 1.80
C ASN A 164 14.10 19.75 2.83
N TYR A 165 13.83 18.46 2.62
CA TYR A 165 14.39 17.40 3.43
C TYR A 165 15.70 16.89 2.85
N GLU A 166 16.59 16.43 3.71
CA GLU A 166 17.82 15.78 3.30
C GLU A 166 17.52 14.51 2.49
N LYS A 167 18.25 14.33 1.40
CA LYS A 167 18.16 13.13 0.56
C LYS A 167 18.61 11.90 1.33
N ARG A 168 17.78 10.86 1.31
CA ARG A 168 18.05 9.56 1.92
C ARG A 168 17.75 8.45 0.91
N GLU A 169 18.27 7.27 1.17
CA GLU A 169 18.00 6.09 0.35
C GLU A 169 16.52 5.68 0.44
N LEU A 170 15.94 5.26 -0.69
CA LEU A 170 14.60 4.70 -0.74
C LEU A 170 14.63 3.26 -0.20
N THR A 171 14.30 3.11 1.06
CA THR A 171 14.12 1.83 1.73
C THR A 171 12.74 1.74 2.36
N ALA A 172 12.29 0.53 2.67
CA ALA A 172 11.04 0.33 3.41
C ALA A 172 11.07 1.05 4.76
N GLU A 173 12.20 0.99 5.48
CA GLU A 173 12.42 1.62 6.78
C GLU A 173 12.28 3.14 6.67
N ASN A 174 13.00 3.76 5.74
CA ASN A 174 12.94 5.20 5.54
C ASN A 174 11.54 5.68 5.12
N ALA A 175 10.88 4.96 4.24
CA ALA A 175 9.52 5.30 3.81
C ALA A 175 8.48 5.08 4.92
N ALA A 176 8.58 4.00 5.68
CA ALA A 176 7.68 3.71 6.79
C ALA A 176 7.80 4.69 7.96
N GLN A 177 8.96 5.34 8.14
CA GLN A 177 9.15 6.42 9.12
C GLN A 177 8.43 7.73 8.76
N ILE A 178 7.96 7.88 7.51
CA ILE A 178 7.15 9.05 7.15
C ILE A 178 5.81 8.95 7.90
N PRO A 179 5.45 9.95 8.73
CA PRO A 179 4.22 9.89 9.51
C PRO A 179 2.98 9.71 8.64
N CYS A 180 2.12 8.76 9.01
CA CYS A 180 0.79 8.63 8.45
C CYS A 180 -0.07 9.83 8.90
N ARG A 181 -0.55 10.64 7.95
CA ARG A 181 -1.49 11.73 8.24
C ARG A 181 -2.92 11.23 8.30
N GLN A 182 -3.24 10.25 7.43
CA GLN A 182 -4.59 9.79 7.26
C GLN A 182 -4.63 8.51 6.44
N VAL A 183 -5.46 7.53 6.82
CA VAL A 183 -5.80 6.41 5.94
C VAL A 183 -6.82 6.88 4.92
N LEU A 184 -6.45 6.80 3.63
CA LEU A 184 -7.26 7.36 2.54
C LEU A 184 -8.37 6.41 2.09
N GLY A 185 -8.19 5.13 2.29
CA GLY A 185 -9.19 4.11 1.97
C GLY A 185 -8.61 2.72 2.09
N SER A 186 -9.50 1.77 2.36
CA SER A 186 -9.16 0.36 2.45
C SER A 186 -10.29 -0.48 1.87
N TYR A 187 -9.93 -1.49 1.07
CA TYR A 187 -10.87 -2.39 0.46
C TYR A 187 -10.28 -3.77 0.21
N ILE A 188 -11.17 -4.74 0.05
CA ILE A 188 -10.86 -6.11 -0.30
C ILE A 188 -11.49 -6.42 -1.66
N ILE A 189 -10.78 -7.13 -2.50
CA ILE A 189 -11.29 -7.73 -3.74
C ILE A 189 -10.87 -9.20 -3.78
N ARG A 190 -11.70 -10.03 -4.42
CA ARG A 190 -11.45 -11.46 -4.55
C ARG A 190 -11.57 -11.84 -6.01
N PHE A 191 -10.52 -12.37 -6.59
CA PHE A 191 -10.47 -12.71 -8.01
C PHE A 191 -9.58 -13.94 -8.26
N LYS A 192 -9.63 -14.42 -9.50
CA LYS A 192 -8.72 -15.48 -9.96
C LYS A 192 -7.68 -14.87 -10.90
N ARG A 193 -6.44 -15.20 -10.64
CA ARG A 193 -5.31 -14.92 -11.53
C ARG A 193 -4.96 -16.20 -12.28
N ASN A 194 -4.85 -16.14 -13.61
CA ASN A 194 -4.47 -17.24 -14.49
C ASN A 194 -2.98 -17.59 -14.36
#